data_1f716a794a7691c15d9f0f8229e9d391
#
_entry.id   1f716a794a7691c15d9f0f8229e9d391
#
_cell.length_a   1.000
_cell.length_b   1.000
_cell.length_c   1.000
_cell.angle_alpha   90.00
_cell.angle_beta   90.00
_cell.angle_gamma   90.00
#
_symmetry.space_group_name_H-M   'P 1'
#
loop_
_entity.id
_entity.type
_entity.pdbx_description
1 polymer ?
#
loop_
_entity_poly.entity_id
_entity_poly.type
_entity_poly.pdbx_seq_one_letter_code
_entity_poly.pdbx_strand_id
1 'polypeptide(L)'
;MKKIVWSVVALLGVGITVHARTSAESDSLKVINLQEVQVVSTRATAKTPMAFTNIGKAELKKVNFGQDIPYLLSMTPSTLTTSDAGAGIGYTTLRVRGTDGTRINITVNGIPMNDAESHNLFWVNMPDFSSSVKDMQVQRGAGTSTNGAGAFGASVNMQTEGAAMKPYAEFNGSYGSFNTHKETVKVGTGLLNNHWTFDARLSNIGTDGYIDRASVDLNSYYLQGGYFAENTSVKLIAFAGKEKTYHAWGYATKEEMEKFGRRYNPCGEMYTDADGNKHYYTDQTDNYLQKNYQLLLNHSFSTAWNLNVALHYTKGDRYYEEYK
;
A
#
# COMPACT_ATOMS: atom_id res chain seq x y z
N MET A 1 -8.34 -22.06 -3.76
CA MET A 1 -7.95 -21.04 -2.77
C MET A 1 -9.13 -20.47 -1.93
N LYS A 2 -10.37 -20.39 -2.47
CA LYS A 2 -11.57 -20.02 -1.67
C LYS A 2 -11.79 -20.89 -0.41
N LYS A 3 -11.35 -22.15 -0.41
CA LYS A 3 -11.49 -23.06 0.73
C LYS A 3 -10.51 -22.79 1.89
N ILE A 4 -9.41 -22.08 1.65
CA ILE A 4 -8.39 -21.82 2.69
C ILE A 4 -8.80 -20.65 3.59
N VAL A 5 -9.48 -19.64 3.04
CA VAL A 5 -9.95 -18.47 3.83
C VAL A 5 -11.01 -18.91 4.85
N TRP A 6 -11.94 -19.78 4.45
CA TRP A 6 -12.95 -20.34 5.37
C TRP A 6 -12.36 -21.25 6.46
N SER A 7 -11.27 -21.96 6.15
CA SER A 7 -10.59 -22.81 7.12
C SER A 7 -9.86 -22.02 8.21
N VAL A 8 -9.32 -20.84 7.89
CA VAL A 8 -8.68 -19.95 8.88
C VAL A 8 -9.71 -19.31 9.80
N VAL A 9 -10.88 -18.95 9.28
CA VAL A 9 -11.98 -18.42 10.10
C VAL A 9 -12.56 -19.51 11.01
N ALA A 10 -12.61 -20.76 10.57
CA ALA A 10 -13.07 -21.89 11.38
C ALA A 10 -12.08 -22.30 12.49
N LEU A 11 -10.76 -22.11 12.28
CA LEU A 11 -9.75 -22.41 13.32
C LEU A 11 -9.71 -21.36 14.45
N LEU A 12 -10.16 -20.14 14.20
CA LEU A 12 -10.27 -19.09 15.23
C LEU A 12 -11.50 -19.28 16.14
N GLY A 13 -12.39 -20.21 15.82
CA GLY A 13 -13.57 -20.55 16.63
C GLY A 13 -13.31 -21.54 17.77
N VAL A 14 -12.11 -22.07 17.93
CA VAL A 14 -11.76 -22.95 19.05
C VAL A 14 -11.27 -22.13 20.23
N GLY A 15 -12.18 -21.88 21.14
CA GLY A 15 -12.10 -21.37 22.49
C GLY A 15 -10.74 -20.96 23.06
N ILE A 16 -10.35 -19.68 22.87
CA ILE A 16 -9.49 -19.03 23.85
C ILE A 16 -10.44 -18.33 24.84
N THR A 17 -10.79 -19.01 25.94
CA THR A 17 -11.37 -18.35 27.10
C THR A 17 -10.28 -17.50 27.73
N VAL A 18 -10.18 -16.25 27.29
CA VAL A 18 -9.39 -15.24 27.98
C VAL A 18 -10.10 -14.94 29.28
N HIS A 19 -9.61 -15.48 30.38
CA HIS A 19 -10.01 -15.03 31.71
C HIS A 19 -9.48 -13.60 31.88
N ALA A 20 -10.33 -12.64 31.69
CA ALA A 20 -10.09 -11.27 32.09
C ALA A 20 -10.00 -11.26 33.62
N ARG A 21 -8.81 -11.31 34.18
CA ARG A 21 -8.59 -10.92 35.57
C ARG A 21 -8.72 -9.40 35.61
N THR A 22 -9.85 -8.93 36.12
CA THR A 22 -10.00 -7.57 36.60
C THR A 22 -9.22 -7.42 37.88
N SER A 23 -7.94 -7.09 37.80
CA SER A 23 -7.23 -6.47 38.90
C SER A 23 -7.39 -4.96 38.74
N ALA A 24 -8.31 -4.41 39.52
CA ALA A 24 -8.37 -2.96 39.75
C ALA A 24 -7.17 -2.60 40.64
N GLU A 25 -6.01 -2.37 40.04
CA GLU A 25 -4.96 -1.59 40.62
C GLU A 25 -4.83 -0.31 39.78
N SER A 26 -5.17 0.81 40.45
CA SER A 26 -4.88 2.15 39.95
C SER A 26 -3.36 2.34 40.00
N ASP A 27 -2.66 1.74 39.05
CA ASP A 27 -1.27 2.07 38.80
C ASP A 27 -1.27 3.30 37.90
N SER A 28 -0.72 4.39 38.43
CA SER A 28 -0.45 5.61 37.68
C SER A 28 0.30 5.22 36.40
N LEU A 29 -0.41 5.21 35.28
CA LEU A 29 0.16 5.00 33.96
C LEU A 29 1.31 6.00 33.81
N LYS A 30 2.55 5.54 34.06
CA LYS A 30 3.71 6.20 33.48
C LYS A 30 3.41 6.27 31.99
N VAL A 31 3.13 7.46 31.50
CA VAL A 31 3.02 7.71 30.07
C VAL A 31 4.43 7.38 29.54
N ILE A 32 4.60 6.13 29.11
CA ILE A 32 5.77 5.75 28.35
C ILE A 32 5.60 6.54 27.06
N ASN A 33 6.34 7.62 26.96
CA ASN A 33 6.41 8.42 25.76
C ASN A 33 7.16 7.55 24.74
N LEU A 34 6.44 6.62 24.12
CA LEU A 34 6.94 5.82 23.01
C LEU A 34 7.29 6.80 21.90
N GLN A 35 8.50 7.35 21.95
CA GLN A 35 9.03 8.15 20.87
C GLN A 35 9.17 7.23 19.66
N GLU A 36 8.07 7.12 18.95
CA GLU A 36 8.06 6.47 17.65
C GLU A 36 8.96 7.29 16.76
N VAL A 37 10.01 6.62 16.29
CA VAL A 37 10.95 7.26 15.39
C VAL A 37 10.25 7.65 14.12
N GLN A 38 9.99 8.89 14.03
CA GLN A 38 9.73 9.53 12.75
C GLN A 38 11.09 9.81 12.11
N VAL A 39 11.31 9.28 10.90
CA VAL A 39 12.36 9.80 10.03
C VAL A 39 11.90 11.20 9.59
N VAL A 40 12.06 12.16 10.51
CA VAL A 40 11.57 13.54 10.35
C VAL A 40 12.36 14.28 9.27
N SER A 41 13.59 13.82 8.99
CA SER A 41 14.52 14.49 8.07
C SER A 41 14.03 14.61 6.62
N THR A 42 13.13 13.70 6.19
CA THR A 42 12.58 13.71 4.82
C THR A 42 11.26 14.48 4.69
N ARG A 43 10.69 14.95 5.82
CA ARG A 43 9.36 15.58 5.82
C ARG A 43 9.44 17.09 5.92
N ALA A 44 8.59 17.73 5.12
CA ALA A 44 8.40 19.17 5.21
C ALA A 44 7.58 19.55 6.45
N THR A 45 7.92 20.67 7.04
CA THR A 45 7.21 21.29 8.16
C THR A 45 6.72 22.68 7.75
N ALA A 46 5.94 23.34 8.60
CA ALA A 46 5.48 24.71 8.36
C ALA A 46 6.65 25.72 8.16
N LYS A 47 7.86 25.36 8.59
CA LYS A 47 9.08 26.18 8.40
C LYS A 47 9.81 25.87 7.10
N THR A 48 9.42 24.81 6.39
CA THR A 48 10.07 24.39 5.14
C THR A 48 9.45 25.19 3.99
N PRO A 49 10.24 25.91 3.16
CA PRO A 49 9.73 26.77 2.09
C PRO A 49 9.31 25.94 0.87
N MET A 50 8.34 25.05 1.03
CA MET A 50 7.80 24.20 -0.04
C MET A 50 6.32 23.90 0.17
N ALA A 51 5.61 23.63 -0.93
CA ALA A 51 4.22 23.22 -0.90
C ALA A 51 4.11 21.73 -0.55
N PHE A 52 3.38 21.40 0.50
CA PHE A 52 3.11 20.02 0.87
C PHE A 52 1.65 19.84 1.33
N THR A 53 1.21 18.60 1.36
CA THR A 53 -0.09 18.17 1.91
C THR A 53 0.14 16.96 2.80
N ASN A 54 -0.40 17.03 4.01
CA ASN A 54 -0.45 15.87 4.90
C ASN A 54 -1.85 15.24 4.80
N ILE A 55 -1.90 13.90 4.75
CA ILE A 55 -3.12 13.12 4.71
C ILE A 55 -3.03 12.11 5.84
N GLY A 56 -3.88 12.28 6.86
CA GLY A 56 -3.86 11.44 8.04
C GLY A 56 -4.68 10.15 7.86
N LYS A 57 -4.50 9.20 8.79
CA LYS A 57 -5.22 7.92 8.81
C LYS A 57 -6.74 8.08 8.70
N ALA A 58 -7.32 9.07 9.40
CA ALA A 58 -8.76 9.29 9.38
C ALA A 58 -9.28 9.73 8.00
N GLU A 59 -8.49 10.48 7.26
CA GLU A 59 -8.82 10.90 5.89
C GLU A 59 -8.66 9.73 4.92
N LEU A 60 -7.56 8.98 5.01
CA LEU A 60 -7.34 7.77 4.21
C LEU A 60 -8.45 6.75 4.41
N LYS A 61 -8.88 6.51 5.66
CA LYS A 61 -9.94 5.54 5.96
C LYS A 61 -11.29 5.90 5.31
N LYS A 62 -11.59 7.19 5.13
CA LYS A 62 -12.84 7.65 4.51
C LYS A 62 -12.94 7.35 3.03
N VAL A 63 -11.80 7.26 2.33
CA VAL A 63 -11.73 7.13 0.87
C VAL A 63 -11.14 5.79 0.41
N ASN A 64 -10.66 4.95 1.32
CA ASN A 64 -10.05 3.68 1.00
C ASN A 64 -11.09 2.57 0.84
N PHE A 65 -11.65 2.45 -0.36
CA PHE A 65 -12.57 1.37 -0.76
C PHE A 65 -11.88 0.26 -1.57
N GLY A 66 -10.54 0.22 -1.60
CA GLY A 66 -9.74 -0.75 -2.34
C GLY A 66 -8.90 -0.15 -3.45
N GLN A 67 -9.08 1.14 -3.75
CA GLN A 67 -8.26 1.80 -4.77
C GLN A 67 -6.80 1.90 -4.32
N ASP A 68 -5.93 1.92 -5.31
CA ASP A 68 -4.49 2.12 -5.10
C ASP A 68 -4.19 3.53 -4.57
N ILE A 69 -3.03 3.66 -3.95
CA ILE A 69 -2.59 4.92 -3.33
C ILE A 69 -2.68 6.14 -4.26
N PRO A 70 -2.35 6.09 -5.57
CA PRO A 70 -2.57 7.21 -6.47
C PRO A 70 -3.98 7.78 -6.40
N TYR A 71 -5.00 6.91 -6.39
CA TYR A 71 -6.39 7.35 -6.33
C TYR A 71 -6.78 7.95 -4.98
N LEU A 72 -6.19 7.47 -3.87
CA LEU A 72 -6.37 8.08 -2.55
C LEU A 72 -5.74 9.48 -2.49
N LEU A 73 -4.74 9.74 -3.33
CA LEU A 73 -4.06 11.04 -3.45
C LEU A 73 -4.69 11.95 -4.51
N SER A 74 -5.70 11.51 -5.26
CA SER A 74 -6.28 12.25 -6.40
C SER A 74 -6.83 13.63 -6.03
N MET A 75 -7.27 13.82 -4.79
CA MET A 75 -7.76 15.11 -4.28
C MET A 75 -6.65 16.05 -3.81
N THR A 76 -5.38 15.61 -3.82
CA THR A 76 -4.27 16.51 -3.52
C THR A 76 -4.03 17.48 -4.68
N PRO A 77 -3.70 18.76 -4.39
CA PRO A 77 -3.46 19.73 -5.45
C PRO A 77 -2.36 19.29 -6.42
N SER A 78 -2.57 19.55 -7.71
CA SER A 78 -1.62 19.28 -8.80
C SER A 78 -1.30 17.80 -9.02
N THR A 79 -2.16 16.86 -8.59
CA THR A 79 -2.06 15.44 -8.88
C THR A 79 -2.99 15.04 -10.01
N LEU A 80 -2.52 14.09 -10.81
CA LEU A 80 -3.31 13.40 -11.84
C LEU A 80 -3.06 11.91 -11.70
N THR A 81 -4.12 11.12 -11.78
CA THR A 81 -4.07 9.66 -11.67
C THR A 81 -4.68 9.00 -12.89
N THR A 82 -4.14 7.87 -13.30
CA THR A 82 -4.72 7.03 -14.35
C THR A 82 -4.81 5.58 -13.90
N SER A 83 -5.67 4.80 -14.53
CA SER A 83 -5.85 3.37 -14.26
C SER A 83 -6.07 2.64 -15.59
N ASP A 84 -5.28 1.60 -15.83
CA ASP A 84 -5.39 0.80 -17.05
C ASP A 84 -6.70 0.00 -17.06
N ALA A 85 -7.09 -0.56 -15.93
CA ALA A 85 -8.38 -1.24 -15.76
C ALA A 85 -9.57 -0.28 -15.66
N GLY A 86 -9.33 1.04 -15.50
CA GLY A 86 -10.36 2.06 -15.35
C GLY A 86 -11.11 2.03 -14.01
N ALA A 87 -10.71 1.19 -13.06
CA ALA A 87 -11.36 1.03 -11.76
C ALA A 87 -10.55 1.64 -10.60
N GLY A 88 -9.35 2.20 -10.86
CA GLY A 88 -8.47 2.74 -9.84
C GLY A 88 -7.73 1.67 -9.01
N ILE A 89 -7.72 0.43 -9.49
CA ILE A 89 -7.11 -0.75 -8.88
C ILE A 89 -6.25 -1.43 -9.94
N GLY A 90 -5.10 -1.98 -9.54
CA GLY A 90 -4.17 -2.68 -10.41
C GLY A 90 -3.08 -1.76 -10.93
N TYR A 91 -2.91 -1.66 -12.26
CA TYR A 91 -1.95 -0.75 -12.85
C TYR A 91 -2.49 0.68 -12.82
N THR A 92 -1.98 1.45 -11.89
CA THR A 92 -2.33 2.86 -11.67
C THR A 92 -1.08 3.73 -11.69
N THR A 93 -1.23 4.97 -12.15
CA THR A 93 -0.12 5.93 -12.18
C THR A 93 -0.44 7.18 -11.38
N LEU A 94 0.60 7.82 -10.88
CA LEU A 94 0.55 9.11 -10.21
C LEU A 94 1.43 10.10 -10.98
N ARG A 95 0.87 11.26 -11.30
CA ARG A 95 1.61 12.42 -11.80
C ARG A 95 1.43 13.59 -10.85
N VAL A 96 2.49 14.33 -10.60
CA VAL A 96 2.45 15.53 -9.78
C VAL A 96 3.08 16.69 -10.54
N ARG A 97 2.35 17.79 -10.70
CA ARG A 97 2.77 18.94 -11.53
C ARG A 97 3.19 18.55 -12.96
N GLY A 98 2.52 17.53 -13.53
CA GLY A 98 2.81 17.01 -14.87
C GLY A 98 4.00 16.06 -14.97
N THR A 99 4.79 15.88 -13.90
CA THR A 99 5.89 14.91 -13.88
C THR A 99 5.36 13.49 -13.65
N ASP A 100 5.97 12.51 -14.27
CA ASP A 100 5.62 11.09 -14.13
C ASP A 100 6.24 10.46 -12.89
N GLY A 101 5.89 9.18 -12.65
CA GLY A 101 6.32 8.42 -11.47
C GLY A 101 7.83 8.28 -11.32
N THR A 102 8.60 8.33 -12.42
CA THR A 102 10.08 8.24 -12.39
C THR A 102 10.75 9.48 -11.80
N ARG A 103 9.99 10.57 -11.65
CA ARG A 103 10.41 11.85 -11.08
C ARG A 103 9.79 12.10 -9.70
N ILE A 104 9.14 11.09 -9.13
CA ILE A 104 8.49 11.15 -7.83
C ILE A 104 9.18 10.15 -6.91
N ASN A 105 9.82 10.65 -5.87
CA ASN A 105 10.41 9.78 -4.86
C ASN A 105 9.34 9.30 -3.88
N ILE A 106 9.25 7.98 -3.70
CA ILE A 106 8.30 7.35 -2.79
C ILE A 106 9.07 6.71 -1.65
N THR A 107 8.72 7.04 -0.41
CA THR A 107 9.35 6.44 0.77
C THR A 107 8.32 5.81 1.70
N VAL A 108 8.71 4.69 2.31
CA VAL A 108 8.01 4.06 3.43
C VAL A 108 8.95 4.07 4.63
N ASN A 109 8.57 4.73 5.71
CA ASN A 109 9.41 4.89 6.91
C ASN A 109 10.79 5.49 6.61
N GLY A 110 10.88 6.37 5.60
CA GLY A 110 12.12 6.99 5.15
C GLY A 110 12.96 6.14 4.20
N ILE A 111 12.56 4.90 3.90
CA ILE A 111 13.23 4.01 2.97
C ILE A 111 12.66 4.24 1.57
N PRO A 112 13.48 4.54 0.54
CA PRO A 112 13.04 4.65 -0.85
C PRO A 112 12.46 3.33 -1.36
N MET A 113 11.31 3.42 -2.03
CA MET A 113 10.58 2.27 -2.58
C MET A 113 10.60 2.23 -4.11
N ASN A 114 11.11 3.27 -4.75
CA ASN A 114 11.26 3.28 -6.19
C ASN A 114 12.22 2.16 -6.63
N ASP A 115 11.83 1.45 -7.66
CA ASP A 115 12.65 0.40 -8.28
C ASP A 115 13.97 0.99 -8.83
N ALA A 116 15.07 0.28 -8.63
CA ALA A 116 16.40 0.77 -8.99
C ALA A 116 16.63 0.85 -10.50
N GLU A 117 15.94 0.06 -11.30
CA GLU A 117 16.06 0.01 -12.76
C GLU A 117 15.10 1.01 -13.44
N SER A 118 13.80 0.90 -13.15
CA SER A 118 12.76 1.72 -13.77
C SER A 118 12.60 3.11 -13.14
N HIS A 119 13.16 3.34 -11.95
CA HIS A 119 12.97 4.54 -11.12
C HIS A 119 11.51 4.83 -10.75
N ASN A 120 10.61 3.88 -10.98
CA ASN A 120 9.18 4.01 -10.70
C ASN A 120 8.78 3.14 -9.50
N LEU A 121 7.58 3.37 -8.99
CA LEU A 121 6.90 2.45 -8.06
C LEU A 121 5.66 1.91 -8.75
N PHE A 122 5.55 0.58 -8.85
CA PHE A 122 4.34 -0.10 -9.29
C PHE A 122 3.41 -0.29 -8.09
N TRP A 123 2.36 0.52 -8.02
CA TRP A 123 1.44 0.56 -6.88
C TRP A 123 0.67 -0.74 -6.69
N VAL A 124 0.43 -1.47 -7.78
CA VAL A 124 -0.17 -2.80 -7.79
C VAL A 124 0.58 -3.79 -6.91
N ASN A 125 1.89 -3.60 -6.69
CA ASN A 125 2.72 -4.44 -5.83
C ASN A 125 2.55 -4.15 -4.33
N MET A 126 1.76 -3.13 -3.98
CA MET A 126 1.48 -2.72 -2.60
C MET A 126 -0.03 -2.63 -2.32
N PRO A 127 -0.80 -3.71 -2.60
CA PRO A 127 -2.26 -3.67 -2.46
C PRO A 127 -2.67 -3.36 -1.03
N ASP A 128 -3.66 -2.48 -0.88
CA ASP A 128 -4.20 -2.06 0.43
C ASP A 128 -3.13 -1.58 1.43
N PHE A 129 -1.97 -1.15 0.97
CA PHE A 129 -0.90 -0.70 1.87
C PHE A 129 -1.35 0.50 2.72
N SER A 130 -2.23 1.35 2.19
CA SER A 130 -2.84 2.49 2.89
C SER A 130 -3.55 2.10 4.19
N SER A 131 -4.07 0.86 4.29
CA SER A 131 -4.68 0.33 5.52
C SER A 131 -3.67 0.09 6.66
N SER A 132 -2.36 0.11 6.36
CA SER A 132 -1.27 -0.01 7.35
C SER A 132 -0.49 1.30 7.52
N VAL A 133 -0.96 2.39 6.89
CA VAL A 133 -0.31 3.70 6.93
C VAL A 133 -0.97 4.59 7.97
N LYS A 134 -0.15 5.25 8.79
CA LYS A 134 -0.56 6.25 9.77
C LYS A 134 -0.86 7.59 9.11
N ASP A 135 0.03 8.00 8.22
CA ASP A 135 -0.09 9.24 7.45
C ASP A 135 0.78 9.22 6.20
N MET A 136 0.42 10.07 5.25
CA MET A 136 1.17 10.35 4.03
C MET A 136 1.44 11.84 3.92
N GLN A 137 2.62 12.21 3.43
CA GLN A 137 2.91 13.57 3.05
C GLN A 137 3.32 13.65 1.59
N VAL A 138 2.62 14.45 0.82
CA VAL A 138 2.94 14.76 -0.59
C VAL A 138 3.62 16.11 -0.63
N GLN A 139 4.91 16.11 -0.98
CA GLN A 139 5.71 17.32 -1.21
C GLN A 139 5.77 17.58 -2.72
N ARG A 140 5.47 18.79 -3.14
CA ARG A 140 5.35 19.16 -4.57
C ARG A 140 6.54 20.01 -5.03
N GLY A 141 7.27 19.50 -6.01
CA GLY A 141 8.51 20.07 -6.55
C GLY A 141 9.75 19.39 -5.97
N ALA A 142 10.92 19.90 -6.31
CA ALA A 142 12.18 19.41 -5.78
C ALA A 142 12.15 19.49 -4.25
N GLY A 143 12.25 18.35 -3.60
CA GLY A 143 12.20 18.23 -2.15
C GLY A 143 13.48 18.71 -1.46
N THR A 144 13.59 18.43 -0.16
CA THR A 144 14.85 18.56 0.56
C THR A 144 15.85 17.56 -0.03
N SER A 145 17.17 17.84 0.11
CA SER A 145 18.24 16.94 -0.37
C SER A 145 18.15 15.52 0.18
N THR A 146 17.49 15.35 1.32
CA THR A 146 17.24 14.05 1.96
C THR A 146 16.27 13.14 1.18
N ASN A 147 15.48 13.70 0.24
CA ASN A 147 14.58 12.92 -0.61
C ASN A 147 15.28 12.27 -1.83
N GLY A 148 16.55 12.53 -2.03
CA GLY A 148 17.34 11.95 -3.12
C GLY A 148 17.11 12.59 -4.49
N ALA A 149 17.89 12.13 -5.47
CA ALA A 149 17.90 12.69 -6.84
C ALA A 149 16.60 12.48 -7.61
N GLY A 150 15.85 11.42 -7.32
CA GLY A 150 14.56 11.11 -7.95
C GLY A 150 13.43 12.07 -7.56
N ALA A 151 13.61 12.89 -6.53
CA ALA A 151 12.59 13.81 -6.01
C ALA A 151 12.47 15.14 -6.80
N PHE A 152 12.63 15.10 -8.11
CA PHE A 152 12.55 16.28 -8.94
C PHE A 152 11.13 16.86 -9.05
N GLY A 153 10.15 16.00 -9.28
CA GLY A 153 8.75 16.42 -9.45
C GLY A 153 7.99 16.49 -8.13
N ALA A 154 8.19 15.52 -7.29
CA ALA A 154 7.52 15.40 -5.99
C ALA A 154 8.20 14.36 -5.09
N SER A 155 7.77 14.33 -3.82
CA SER A 155 8.04 13.22 -2.91
C SER A 155 6.76 12.81 -2.20
N VAL A 156 6.52 11.50 -2.07
CA VAL A 156 5.43 10.92 -1.26
C VAL A 156 6.07 10.15 -0.11
N ASN A 157 5.92 10.67 1.08
CA ASN A 157 6.49 10.07 2.29
C ASN A 157 5.39 9.42 3.11
N MET A 158 5.40 8.10 3.21
CA MET A 158 4.44 7.30 3.96
C MET A 158 5.05 6.83 5.27
N GLN A 159 4.28 6.90 6.34
CA GLN A 159 4.63 6.30 7.63
C GLN A 159 3.65 5.19 7.95
N THR A 160 4.17 4.02 8.32
CA THR A 160 3.35 2.92 8.81
C THR A 160 2.81 3.21 10.20
N GLU A 161 1.76 2.50 10.59
CA GLU A 161 1.18 2.64 11.91
C GLU A 161 2.20 2.32 13.01
N GLY A 162 2.07 3.03 14.13
CA GLY A 162 2.86 2.80 15.32
C GLY A 162 2.34 1.67 16.20
N ALA A 163 2.93 1.57 17.38
CA ALA A 163 2.49 0.62 18.39
C ALA A 163 1.04 0.91 18.83
N ALA A 164 0.16 -0.06 18.70
CA ALA A 164 -1.15 0.00 19.35
C ALA A 164 -0.99 -0.23 20.84
N MET A 165 -1.60 0.65 21.68
CA MET A 165 -1.53 0.49 23.14
C MET A 165 -2.49 -0.57 23.65
N LYS A 166 -3.62 -0.80 22.96
CA LYS A 166 -4.66 -1.76 23.32
C LYS A 166 -4.80 -2.82 22.24
N PRO A 167 -5.16 -4.06 22.60
CA PRO A 167 -5.47 -5.08 21.60
C PRO A 167 -6.68 -4.65 20.76
N TYR A 168 -6.65 -5.01 19.49
CA TYR A 168 -7.73 -4.69 18.56
C TYR A 168 -7.89 -5.77 17.49
N ALA A 169 -9.09 -5.85 16.95
CA ALA A 169 -9.40 -6.55 15.72
C ALA A 169 -10.35 -5.68 14.88
N GLU A 170 -10.02 -5.50 13.61
CA GLU A 170 -10.83 -4.73 12.66
C GLU A 170 -11.12 -5.59 11.43
N PHE A 171 -12.35 -5.50 10.94
CA PHE A 171 -12.73 -5.97 9.62
C PHE A 171 -13.23 -4.78 8.80
N ASN A 172 -12.73 -4.65 7.57
CA ASN A 172 -13.18 -3.66 6.62
C ASN A 172 -13.55 -4.37 5.32
N GLY A 173 -14.78 -4.15 4.84
CA GLY A 173 -15.26 -4.67 3.58
C GLY A 173 -15.86 -3.55 2.74
N SER A 174 -15.69 -3.63 1.43
CA SER A 174 -16.38 -2.77 0.46
C SER A 174 -16.80 -3.57 -0.76
N TYR A 175 -17.87 -3.13 -1.42
CA TYR A 175 -18.34 -3.69 -2.66
C TYR A 175 -18.84 -2.57 -3.57
N GLY A 176 -18.55 -2.66 -4.87
CA GLY A 176 -18.85 -1.61 -5.85
C GLY A 176 -19.10 -2.14 -7.26
N SER A 177 -19.16 -1.23 -8.23
CA SER A 177 -19.37 -1.54 -9.65
C SER A 177 -18.27 -2.45 -10.19
N PHE A 178 -18.55 -3.19 -11.25
CA PHE A 178 -17.61 -4.11 -11.89
C PHE A 178 -17.09 -5.19 -10.96
N ASN A 179 -17.97 -5.70 -10.08
CA ASN A 179 -17.62 -6.71 -9.07
C ASN A 179 -16.42 -6.30 -8.20
N THR A 180 -16.20 -4.98 -8.06
CA THR A 180 -15.12 -4.48 -7.22
C THR A 180 -15.41 -4.78 -5.77
N HIS A 181 -14.48 -5.46 -5.11
CA HIS A 181 -14.62 -5.81 -3.70
C HIS A 181 -13.27 -5.71 -2.98
N LYS A 182 -13.35 -5.46 -1.70
CA LYS A 182 -12.22 -5.45 -0.78
C LYS A 182 -12.63 -6.11 0.52
N GLU A 183 -11.73 -6.93 1.06
CA GLU A 183 -11.86 -7.54 2.38
C GLU A 183 -10.53 -7.43 3.10
N THR A 184 -10.54 -6.78 4.25
CA THR A 184 -9.34 -6.54 5.05
C THR A 184 -9.60 -6.92 6.49
N VAL A 185 -8.74 -7.77 7.05
CA VAL A 185 -8.68 -8.10 8.47
C VAL A 185 -7.41 -7.54 9.06
N LYS A 186 -7.54 -6.82 10.17
CA LYS A 186 -6.41 -6.33 10.97
C LYS A 186 -6.55 -6.79 12.41
N VAL A 187 -5.46 -7.22 13.00
CA VAL A 187 -5.38 -7.59 14.41
C VAL A 187 -4.09 -7.04 15.02
N GLY A 188 -4.16 -6.70 16.28
CA GLY A 188 -2.99 -6.27 17.05
C GLY A 188 -3.10 -6.68 18.51
N THR A 189 -1.97 -7.01 19.11
CA THR A 189 -1.91 -7.45 20.51
C THR A 189 -2.04 -6.31 21.51
N GLY A 190 -1.86 -5.07 21.05
CA GLY A 190 -1.57 -3.98 21.97
C GLY A 190 -0.17 -4.12 22.57
N LEU A 191 0.13 -3.31 23.59
CA LEU A 191 1.41 -3.32 24.26
C LEU A 191 1.46 -4.46 25.30
N LEU A 192 2.29 -5.46 25.06
CA LEU A 192 2.53 -6.59 25.94
C LEU A 192 3.73 -6.31 26.84
N ASN A 193 3.58 -6.56 28.14
CA ASN A 193 4.65 -6.37 29.15
C ASN A 193 5.34 -5.00 29.03
N ASN A 194 4.61 -3.96 28.63
CA ASN A 194 5.10 -2.60 28.42
C ASN A 194 6.22 -2.44 27.37
N HIS A 195 6.51 -3.47 26.56
CA HIS A 195 7.61 -3.44 25.61
C HIS A 195 7.27 -3.94 24.21
N TRP A 196 6.40 -4.95 24.06
CA TRP A 196 6.22 -5.65 22.80
C TRP A 196 4.88 -5.38 22.17
N THR A 197 4.87 -5.21 20.86
CA THR A 197 3.64 -5.17 20.06
C THR A 197 3.76 -6.07 18.85
N PHE A 198 2.62 -6.67 18.43
CA PHE A 198 2.52 -7.42 17.19
C PHE A 198 1.24 -7.02 16.50
N ASP A 199 1.36 -6.68 15.22
CA ASP A 199 0.25 -6.30 14.36
C ASP A 199 0.28 -7.12 13.07
N ALA A 200 -0.89 -7.51 12.59
CA ALA A 200 -1.04 -8.23 11.34
C ALA A 200 -2.23 -7.68 10.54
N ARG A 201 -2.08 -7.63 9.22
CA ARG A 201 -3.14 -7.35 8.26
C ARG A 201 -3.11 -8.35 7.13
N LEU A 202 -4.28 -8.81 6.72
CA LEU A 202 -4.50 -9.59 5.51
C LEU A 202 -5.55 -8.86 4.68
N SER A 203 -5.34 -8.75 3.38
CA SER A 203 -6.30 -8.11 2.47
C SER A 203 -6.41 -8.88 1.17
N ASN A 204 -7.65 -8.92 0.66
CA ASN A 204 -7.97 -9.33 -0.70
C ASN A 204 -8.71 -8.18 -1.38
N ILE A 205 -8.37 -7.89 -2.63
CA ILE A 205 -9.05 -6.91 -3.48
C ILE A 205 -9.24 -7.54 -4.85
N GLY A 206 -10.45 -7.42 -5.39
CA GLY A 206 -10.75 -7.89 -6.73
C GLY A 206 -11.64 -6.92 -7.50
N THR A 207 -11.53 -6.94 -8.82
CA THR A 207 -12.42 -6.20 -9.74
C THR A 207 -12.39 -6.85 -11.12
N ASP A 208 -13.51 -6.77 -11.85
CA ASP A 208 -13.54 -7.13 -13.28
C ASP A 208 -13.00 -6.00 -14.18
N GLY A 209 -12.83 -4.78 -13.60
CA GLY A 209 -12.41 -3.58 -14.32
C GLY A 209 -13.54 -2.90 -15.10
N TYR A 210 -13.39 -1.59 -15.34
CA TYR A 210 -14.26 -0.86 -16.26
C TYR A 210 -13.94 -1.24 -17.72
N ILE A 211 -12.68 -1.38 -18.05
CA ILE A 211 -12.20 -1.82 -19.36
C ILE A 211 -12.48 -3.32 -19.51
N ASP A 212 -12.89 -3.75 -20.71
CA ASP A 212 -13.26 -5.15 -20.97
C ASP A 212 -12.06 -6.09 -20.71
N ARG A 213 -12.29 -7.22 -20.03
CA ARG A 213 -11.29 -8.21 -19.63
C ARG A 213 -10.17 -7.69 -18.71
N ALA A 214 -10.26 -6.48 -18.17
CA ALA A 214 -9.23 -5.89 -17.31
C ALA A 214 -9.40 -6.31 -15.84
N SER A 215 -9.54 -7.62 -15.60
CA SER A 215 -9.70 -8.17 -14.25
C SER A 215 -8.43 -8.03 -13.42
N VAL A 216 -8.60 -7.79 -12.13
CA VAL A 216 -7.54 -7.65 -11.15
C VAL A 216 -7.87 -8.49 -9.92
N ASP A 217 -6.91 -9.30 -9.45
CA ASP A 217 -6.97 -10.05 -8.18
C ASP A 217 -5.70 -9.75 -7.40
N LEU A 218 -5.84 -9.10 -6.26
CA LEU A 218 -4.75 -8.67 -5.41
C LEU A 218 -4.89 -9.27 -4.01
N ASN A 219 -3.80 -9.86 -3.54
CA ASN A 219 -3.72 -10.39 -2.20
C ASN A 219 -2.52 -9.78 -1.49
N SER A 220 -2.68 -9.34 -0.24
CA SER A 220 -1.57 -8.76 0.50
C SER A 220 -1.59 -9.13 1.97
N TYR A 221 -0.40 -9.08 2.55
CA TYR A 221 -0.24 -9.10 3.99
C TYR A 221 0.69 -7.99 4.47
N TYR A 222 0.52 -7.62 5.72
CA TYR A 222 1.42 -6.74 6.47
C TYR A 222 1.58 -7.30 7.87
N LEU A 223 2.82 -7.49 8.30
CA LEU A 223 3.17 -7.97 9.64
C LEU A 223 4.14 -6.98 10.25
N GLN A 224 3.93 -6.64 11.51
CA GLN A 224 4.81 -5.76 12.26
C GLN A 224 5.04 -6.34 13.65
N GLY A 225 6.30 -6.44 14.07
CA GLY A 225 6.70 -6.67 15.45
C GLY A 225 7.48 -5.47 15.97
N GLY A 226 7.16 -4.99 17.16
CA GLY A 226 7.84 -3.86 17.78
C GLY A 226 8.34 -4.18 19.18
N TYR A 227 9.55 -3.73 19.51
CA TYR A 227 10.09 -3.64 20.86
C TYR A 227 10.32 -2.18 21.22
N PHE A 228 9.83 -1.77 22.37
CA PHE A 228 9.92 -0.40 22.85
C PHE A 228 10.44 -0.37 24.27
N ALA A 229 11.48 0.41 24.50
CA ALA A 229 12.02 0.73 25.78
C ALA A 229 12.21 2.25 25.89
N GLU A 230 12.64 2.74 27.03
CA GLU A 230 12.73 4.18 27.31
C GLU A 230 13.53 4.95 26.25
N ASN A 231 14.69 4.41 25.86
CA ASN A 231 15.61 5.07 24.92
C ASN A 231 15.82 4.27 23.61
N THR A 232 15.12 3.14 23.43
CA THR A 232 15.33 2.26 22.29
C THR A 232 14.00 1.80 21.71
N SER A 233 13.87 1.85 20.40
CA SER A 233 12.80 1.16 19.70
C SER A 233 13.34 0.36 18.53
N VAL A 234 12.80 -0.84 18.35
CA VAL A 234 13.10 -1.71 17.22
C VAL A 234 11.78 -2.12 16.59
N LYS A 235 11.66 -1.98 15.28
CA LYS A 235 10.50 -2.46 14.51
C LYS A 235 10.98 -3.37 13.40
N LEU A 236 10.37 -4.54 13.32
CA LEU A 236 10.48 -5.44 12.18
C LEU A 236 9.16 -5.39 11.41
N ILE A 237 9.24 -5.13 10.12
CA ILE A 237 8.08 -5.04 9.24
C ILE A 237 8.30 -5.99 8.07
N ALA A 238 7.29 -6.80 7.76
CA ALA A 238 7.24 -7.63 6.57
C ALA A 238 5.91 -7.39 5.87
N PHE A 239 5.95 -7.03 4.58
CA PHE A 239 4.73 -6.89 3.79
C PHE A 239 4.94 -7.42 2.38
N ALA A 240 3.86 -7.92 1.81
CA ALA A 240 3.89 -8.42 0.44
C ALA A 240 2.59 -8.11 -0.28
N GLY A 241 2.70 -7.95 -1.59
CA GLY A 241 1.60 -7.92 -2.54
C GLY A 241 1.77 -9.02 -3.58
N LYS A 242 0.70 -9.77 -3.82
CA LYS A 242 0.57 -10.69 -4.94
C LYS A 242 -0.51 -10.16 -5.85
N GLU A 243 -0.16 -9.97 -7.11
CA GLU A 243 -1.09 -9.59 -8.17
C GLU A 243 -1.32 -10.72 -9.17
N LYS A 244 -2.51 -10.72 -9.74
CA LYS A 244 -2.85 -11.31 -11.02
C LYS A 244 -3.74 -10.32 -11.75
N THR A 245 -3.22 -9.72 -12.83
CA THR A 245 -3.91 -8.69 -13.60
C THR A 245 -3.98 -9.09 -15.06
N TYR A 246 -5.16 -8.98 -15.68
CA TYR A 246 -5.26 -9.12 -17.12
C TYR A 246 -4.70 -7.89 -17.81
N HIS A 247 -4.04 -8.06 -18.94
CA HIS A 247 -3.41 -6.97 -19.68
C HIS A 247 -4.43 -5.94 -20.17
N ALA A 248 -4.24 -4.67 -19.84
CA ALA A 248 -5.08 -3.56 -20.27
C ALA A 248 -4.28 -2.32 -20.71
N TRP A 249 -2.97 -2.47 -20.86
CA TRP A 249 -2.06 -1.37 -21.23
C TRP A 249 -1.92 -1.09 -22.72
N GLY A 250 -2.69 -1.79 -23.58
CA GLY A 250 -2.65 -1.60 -25.03
C GLY A 250 -3.32 -0.32 -25.53
N TYR A 251 -4.11 0.35 -24.69
CA TYR A 251 -4.82 1.61 -24.92
C TYR A 251 -5.50 1.70 -26.30
N ALA A 252 -6.83 1.72 -26.31
CA ALA A 252 -7.61 1.87 -27.52
C ALA A 252 -7.43 3.26 -28.16
N THR A 253 -7.29 3.31 -29.47
CA THR A 253 -7.33 4.56 -30.23
C THR A 253 -8.73 5.18 -30.23
N LYS A 254 -8.84 6.44 -30.65
CA LYS A 254 -10.15 7.10 -30.75
C LYS A 254 -11.06 6.37 -31.71
N GLU A 255 -10.54 5.94 -32.87
CA GLU A 255 -11.26 5.21 -33.92
C GLU A 255 -11.75 3.85 -33.40
N GLU A 256 -10.93 3.15 -32.61
CA GLU A 256 -11.33 1.89 -32.01
C GLU A 256 -12.41 2.09 -30.94
N MET A 257 -12.32 3.15 -30.12
CA MET A 257 -13.37 3.49 -29.15
C MET A 257 -14.70 3.87 -29.83
N GLU A 258 -14.65 4.56 -30.96
CA GLU A 258 -15.85 4.89 -31.76
C GLU A 258 -16.48 3.63 -32.37
N LYS A 259 -15.64 2.66 -32.77
CA LYS A 259 -16.08 1.41 -33.42
C LYS A 259 -16.54 0.34 -32.43
N PHE A 260 -15.77 0.13 -31.34
CA PHE A 260 -15.96 -0.99 -30.42
C PHE A 260 -16.50 -0.56 -29.05
N GLY A 261 -16.61 0.75 -28.80
CA GLY A 261 -17.08 1.30 -27.53
C GLY A 261 -15.95 1.69 -26.57
N ARG A 262 -16.31 2.48 -25.55
CA ARG A 262 -15.36 3.08 -24.60
C ARG A 262 -14.64 2.08 -23.68
N ARG A 263 -15.15 0.87 -23.59
CA ARG A 263 -14.59 -0.20 -22.73
C ARG A 263 -13.65 -1.13 -23.48
N TYR A 264 -13.49 -0.90 -24.79
CA TYR A 264 -12.69 -1.75 -25.65
C TYR A 264 -11.25 -1.90 -25.13
N ASN A 265 -10.80 -3.15 -25.03
CA ASN A 265 -9.44 -3.51 -24.70
C ASN A 265 -8.80 -4.22 -25.90
N PRO A 266 -7.78 -3.67 -26.54
CA PRO A 266 -7.11 -4.33 -27.66
C PRO A 266 -6.23 -5.51 -27.23
N CYS A 267 -5.88 -5.61 -25.94
CA CYS A 267 -5.03 -6.70 -25.45
C CYS A 267 -5.75 -8.04 -25.52
N GLY A 268 -4.98 -9.10 -25.79
CA GLY A 268 -5.46 -10.47 -25.73
C GLY A 268 -6.23 -10.93 -26.95
N GLU A 269 -6.24 -10.19 -28.06
CA GLU A 269 -6.90 -10.64 -29.30
C GLU A 269 -6.22 -11.92 -29.82
N MET A 270 -7.03 -12.96 -30.04
CA MET A 270 -6.58 -14.24 -30.57
C MET A 270 -6.75 -14.27 -32.09
N TYR A 271 -7.95 -13.98 -32.59
CA TYR A 271 -8.26 -13.87 -34.00
C TYR A 271 -9.59 -13.15 -34.19
N THR A 272 -9.83 -12.69 -35.41
CA THR A 272 -11.13 -12.19 -35.86
C THR A 272 -11.74 -13.22 -36.81
N ASP A 273 -12.99 -13.64 -36.57
CA ASP A 273 -13.68 -14.63 -37.38
C ASP A 273 -14.19 -14.03 -38.70
N ALA A 274 -14.78 -14.88 -39.56
CA ALA A 274 -15.30 -14.49 -40.88
C ALA A 274 -16.46 -13.47 -40.81
N ASP A 275 -17.16 -13.44 -39.67
CA ASP A 275 -18.24 -12.51 -39.39
C ASP A 275 -17.77 -11.17 -38.80
N GLY A 276 -16.45 -11.05 -38.56
CA GLY A 276 -15.82 -9.86 -38.01
C GLY A 276 -15.84 -9.79 -36.49
N ASN A 277 -16.18 -10.89 -35.78
CA ASN A 277 -16.15 -10.93 -34.33
C ASN A 277 -14.72 -11.25 -33.85
N LYS A 278 -14.27 -10.52 -32.85
CA LYS A 278 -12.97 -10.72 -32.20
C LYS A 278 -13.07 -11.75 -31.11
N HIS A 279 -12.14 -12.71 -31.09
CA HIS A 279 -11.97 -13.71 -30.06
C HIS A 279 -10.71 -13.40 -29.25
N TYR A 280 -10.75 -13.66 -27.93
CA TYR A 280 -9.72 -13.23 -27.00
C TYR A 280 -9.25 -14.37 -26.12
N TYR A 281 -7.96 -14.35 -25.76
CA TYR A 281 -7.43 -15.19 -24.71
C TYR A 281 -8.02 -14.82 -23.35
N THR A 282 -8.20 -15.79 -22.47
CA THR A 282 -8.77 -15.58 -21.11
C THR A 282 -7.72 -15.40 -20.04
N ASP A 283 -6.47 -15.74 -20.33
CA ASP A 283 -5.37 -15.89 -19.37
C ASP A 283 -4.12 -15.08 -19.74
N GLN A 284 -4.27 -14.05 -20.58
CA GLN A 284 -3.19 -13.12 -20.88
C GLN A 284 -2.97 -12.18 -19.68
N THR A 285 -2.21 -12.67 -18.70
CA THR A 285 -2.11 -12.05 -17.38
C THR A 285 -0.68 -11.77 -16.96
N ASP A 286 -0.50 -10.69 -16.20
CA ASP A 286 0.69 -10.42 -15.41
C ASP A 286 0.52 -11.01 -14.00
N ASN A 287 1.56 -11.65 -13.50
CA ASN A 287 1.59 -12.27 -12.19
C ASN A 287 2.87 -11.84 -11.48
N TYR A 288 2.73 -11.15 -10.37
CA TYR A 288 3.87 -10.69 -9.59
C TYR A 288 3.65 -10.90 -8.09
N LEU A 289 4.69 -11.30 -7.40
CA LEU A 289 4.74 -11.38 -5.95
C LEU A 289 5.93 -10.58 -5.46
N GLN A 290 5.67 -9.45 -4.81
CA GLN A 290 6.72 -8.64 -4.18
C GLN A 290 6.67 -8.79 -2.66
N LYS A 291 7.82 -9.08 -2.06
CA LYS A 291 8.02 -9.18 -0.62
C LYS A 291 8.99 -8.11 -0.17
N ASN A 292 8.65 -7.39 0.88
CA ASN A 292 9.45 -6.32 1.45
C ASN A 292 9.67 -6.59 2.93
N TYR A 293 10.90 -6.38 3.39
CA TYR A 293 11.31 -6.53 4.78
C TYR A 293 12.04 -5.28 5.22
N GLN A 294 11.67 -4.74 6.38
CA GLN A 294 12.29 -3.56 6.95
C GLN A 294 12.66 -3.81 8.41
N LEU A 295 13.85 -3.41 8.81
CA LEU A 295 14.27 -3.31 10.20
C LEU A 295 14.55 -1.85 10.50
N LEU A 296 13.85 -1.29 11.49
CA LEU A 296 14.01 0.08 11.94
C LEU A 296 14.50 0.05 13.38
N LEU A 297 15.67 0.61 13.63
CA LEU A 297 16.25 0.76 14.96
C LEU A 297 16.42 2.23 15.29
N ASN A 298 16.03 2.59 16.47
CA ASN A 298 16.32 3.90 17.04
C ASN A 298 16.85 3.75 18.45
N HIS A 299 17.85 4.56 18.74
CA HIS A 299 18.42 4.63 20.06
C HIS A 299 18.81 6.08 20.38
N SER A 300 18.35 6.56 21.52
CA SER A 300 18.73 7.87 22.07
C SER A 300 19.80 7.68 23.12
N PHE A 301 21.05 7.99 22.79
CA PHE A 301 22.16 7.94 23.76
C PHE A 301 22.07 9.08 24.78
N SER A 302 21.57 10.22 24.33
CA SER A 302 21.37 11.43 25.14
C SER A 302 20.37 12.37 24.45
N THR A 303 20.06 13.49 25.05
CA THR A 303 19.24 14.54 24.43
C THR A 303 19.87 15.14 23.16
N ALA A 304 21.19 15.00 22.99
CA ALA A 304 21.95 15.52 21.86
C ALA A 304 22.31 14.47 20.81
N TRP A 305 22.30 13.17 21.16
CA TRP A 305 22.75 12.09 20.28
C TRP A 305 21.68 11.03 20.10
N ASN A 306 21.23 10.90 18.86
CA ASN A 306 20.23 9.89 18.44
C ASN A 306 20.78 9.09 17.26
N LEU A 307 20.63 7.78 17.31
CA LEU A 307 20.94 6.86 16.21
C LEU A 307 19.65 6.36 15.58
N ASN A 308 19.55 6.47 14.27
CA ASN A 308 18.48 5.89 13.48
C ASN A 308 19.08 4.99 12.40
N VAL A 309 18.71 3.72 12.39
CA VAL A 309 19.15 2.76 11.38
C VAL A 309 17.93 2.14 10.73
N ALA A 310 17.92 2.12 9.42
CA ALA A 310 16.91 1.44 8.62
C ALA A 310 17.58 0.49 7.64
N LEU A 311 17.21 -0.79 7.70
CA LEU A 311 17.62 -1.80 6.72
C LEU A 311 16.41 -2.24 5.93
N HIS A 312 16.62 -2.51 4.65
CA HIS A 312 15.57 -2.90 3.75
C HIS A 312 16.04 -4.01 2.80
N TYR A 313 15.14 -4.95 2.53
CA TYR A 313 15.33 -5.99 1.53
C TYR A 313 14.03 -6.22 0.78
N THR A 314 14.10 -6.18 -0.56
CA THR A 314 12.97 -6.48 -1.44
C THR A 314 13.30 -7.69 -2.31
N LYS A 315 12.32 -8.59 -2.46
CA LYS A 315 12.37 -9.70 -3.41
C LYS A 315 11.10 -9.72 -4.24
N GLY A 316 11.26 -9.77 -5.57
CA GLY A 316 10.17 -9.92 -6.53
C GLY A 316 10.30 -11.23 -7.31
N ASP A 317 9.17 -11.88 -7.55
CA ASP A 317 9.04 -13.06 -8.40
C ASP A 317 7.93 -12.74 -9.43
N ARG A 318 8.25 -12.66 -10.71
CA ARG A 318 7.34 -12.24 -11.78
C ARG A 318 7.32 -13.20 -12.93
N TYR A 319 6.15 -13.42 -13.50
CA TYR A 319 5.96 -13.94 -14.85
C TYR A 319 4.71 -13.27 -15.48
N TYR A 320 4.70 -13.10 -16.78
CA TYR A 320 3.52 -12.69 -17.53
C TYR A 320 3.28 -13.67 -18.67
N GLU A 321 2.01 -13.79 -19.03
CA GLU A 321 1.54 -14.68 -20.09
C GLU A 321 1.06 -13.81 -21.24
N GLU A 322 1.68 -13.98 -22.40
CA GLU A 322 1.33 -13.29 -23.63
C GLU A 322 1.44 -14.29 -24.78
N TYR A 323 0.36 -14.43 -25.53
CA TYR A 323 0.28 -15.29 -26.69
C TYR A 323 0.63 -14.49 -27.94
N LYS A 324 1.35 -15.12 -28.87
CA LYS A 324 1.76 -14.53 -30.15
C LYS A 324 1.05 -15.24 -31.29
#